data_978a789c38b98693b97936bc8fbd46f4
#
_entry.id   978a789c38b98693b97936bc8fbd46f4
#
_cell.length_a   1.000
_cell.length_b   1.000
_cell.length_c   1.000
_cell.angle_alpha   90.00
_cell.angle_beta   90.00
_cell.angle_gamma   90.00
#
_symmetry.space_group_name_H-M   'P 1'
#
loop_
_entity.id
_entity.type
_entity.pdbx_description
1 polymer ?
#
loop_
_entity_poly.entity_id
_entity_poly.type
_entity_poly.pdbx_seq_one_letter_code
_entity_poly.pdbx_strand_id
1 'polypeptide(L)'
;YAFAEKALGQLRTLERNDPQTLTEAARIYQSMGQTAAATELLRKAVAIEQNEKQRALAQAGTSTHAAANPFAASGSRLAAVSAIPAPAQMTLGGGAPAETGALRDTAYPGQVAAQQPLPAGQTQSVRDNPFLATADRDQASSAQQALNRILERRSGFVTQGLTVRSNNSESGLSKLTVVEAPLEINVPAGDNRIAVRVTPVSLNAGSVKSGSGSRFGGGTNGAAGSQNDKGVGLAVAFERPEEGLKADIGTTPMGFKYSTVAGGASVDRPLGDNPDLRYGLNVSRRPVTDSVTSFAGSTDARSGLSWGGVTANGGRGQISYDDQTIGGYGYGSWHKLVGTNVKSNTRGEVGAGVYWYLRNAEDSKLTAGLSVMGMSYANDQSYFTYGHGGYFSPQSFFAIGVPVMWSQRTERFSYQIKSSVGVQHFKQDGAEFFPDDSNLQAASGQRYAGQSKTGLGYNLSAAGEYKLNSRLFLGANLCLDNARDYRQFGGALYLRYMFEDMTGPMELPVSPYRSPYSN
;
A
#
# COMPACT_ATOMS: atom_id res chain seq x y z
N TYR A 1 22.97 -22.30 -13.36
CA TYR A 1 22.69 -22.23 -14.79
C TYR A 1 23.16 -23.49 -15.53
N ALA A 2 24.42 -23.94 -15.42
CA ALA A 2 24.94 -25.11 -16.14
C ALA A 2 24.17 -26.42 -15.87
N PHE A 3 23.66 -26.62 -14.65
CA PHE A 3 22.85 -27.79 -14.31
C PHE A 3 21.45 -27.71 -14.95
N ALA A 4 20.85 -26.54 -14.99
CA ALA A 4 19.55 -26.30 -15.62
C ALA A 4 19.61 -26.47 -17.15
N GLU A 5 20.68 -26.02 -17.81
CA GLU A 5 20.93 -26.25 -19.24
C GLU A 5 21.12 -27.73 -19.57
N LYS A 6 21.82 -28.46 -18.71
CA LYS A 6 22.00 -29.91 -18.87
C LYS A 6 20.66 -30.68 -18.73
N ALA A 7 19.85 -30.29 -17.74
CA ALA A 7 18.52 -30.84 -17.52
C ALA A 7 17.57 -30.55 -18.71
N LEU A 8 17.59 -29.33 -19.24
CA LEU A 8 16.86 -28.96 -20.46
C LEU A 8 17.32 -29.73 -21.69
N GLY A 9 18.65 -29.97 -21.83
CA GLY A 9 19.19 -30.82 -22.90
C GLY A 9 18.66 -32.23 -22.83
N GLN A 10 18.54 -32.80 -21.64
CA GLN A 10 17.97 -34.13 -21.42
C GLN A 10 16.45 -34.18 -21.70
N LEU A 11 15.69 -33.17 -21.24
CA LEU A 11 14.26 -33.06 -21.50
C LEU A 11 13.94 -32.89 -23.00
N ARG A 12 14.81 -32.21 -23.76
CA ARG A 12 14.66 -32.06 -25.22
C ARG A 12 14.85 -33.37 -26.00
N THR A 13 15.50 -34.38 -25.43
CA THR A 13 15.66 -35.72 -26.02
C THR A 13 14.50 -36.64 -25.69
N LEU A 14 13.67 -36.31 -24.68
CA LEU A 14 12.43 -36.98 -24.35
C LEU A 14 11.29 -36.52 -25.28
N GLU A 15 10.14 -37.13 -25.19
CA GLU A 15 9.00 -36.85 -26.08
C GLU A 15 8.65 -35.36 -26.16
N ARG A 16 8.89 -34.74 -27.33
CA ARG A 16 8.74 -33.28 -27.57
C ARG A 16 7.31 -32.76 -27.42
N ASN A 17 6.32 -33.65 -27.34
CA ASN A 17 4.90 -33.29 -27.29
C ASN A 17 4.17 -33.89 -26.08
N ASP A 18 4.88 -34.37 -25.06
CA ASP A 18 4.26 -34.77 -23.80
C ASP A 18 3.99 -33.57 -22.89
N PRO A 19 2.73 -33.37 -22.46
CA PRO A 19 2.37 -32.24 -21.61
C PRO A 19 3.16 -32.16 -20.30
N GLN A 20 3.49 -33.31 -19.70
CA GLN A 20 4.26 -33.34 -18.44
C GLN A 20 5.70 -32.91 -18.69
N THR A 21 6.35 -33.40 -19.74
CA THR A 21 7.70 -32.98 -20.14
C THR A 21 7.77 -31.49 -20.45
N LEU A 22 6.77 -30.94 -21.14
CA LEU A 22 6.68 -29.50 -21.41
C LEU A 22 6.49 -28.68 -20.12
N THR A 23 5.71 -29.17 -19.15
CA THR A 23 5.49 -28.52 -17.87
C THR A 23 6.77 -28.49 -17.02
N GLU A 24 7.54 -29.59 -16.98
CA GLU A 24 8.82 -29.61 -16.25
C GLU A 24 9.88 -28.73 -16.93
N ALA A 25 9.93 -28.73 -18.26
CA ALA A 25 10.79 -27.80 -18.99
C ALA A 25 10.43 -26.32 -18.68
N ALA A 26 9.14 -26.01 -18.60
CA ALA A 26 8.69 -24.68 -18.24
C ALA A 26 9.09 -24.28 -16.82
N ARG A 27 9.07 -25.19 -15.84
CA ARG A 27 9.56 -24.94 -14.48
C ARG A 27 11.05 -24.61 -14.47
N ILE A 28 11.85 -25.30 -15.28
CA ILE A 28 13.30 -25.03 -15.40
C ILE A 28 13.51 -23.65 -16.02
N TYR A 29 12.79 -23.29 -17.10
CA TYR A 29 12.87 -21.94 -17.68
C TYR A 29 12.43 -20.86 -16.69
N GLN A 30 11.41 -21.12 -15.89
CA GLN A 30 10.97 -20.21 -14.85
C GLN A 30 12.03 -20.00 -13.76
N SER A 31 12.73 -21.07 -13.33
CA SER A 31 13.84 -20.98 -12.37
C SER A 31 15.07 -20.24 -12.92
N MET A 32 15.19 -20.19 -14.26
CA MET A 32 16.23 -19.42 -14.97
C MET A 32 15.81 -17.96 -15.26
N GLY A 33 14.62 -17.52 -14.80
CA GLY A 33 14.09 -16.19 -15.09
C GLY A 33 13.57 -16.01 -16.53
N GLN A 34 13.48 -17.08 -17.31
CA GLN A 34 13.01 -17.05 -18.70
C GLN A 34 11.49 -17.32 -18.78
N THR A 35 10.71 -16.45 -18.16
CA THR A 35 9.26 -16.61 -18.04
C THR A 35 8.51 -16.57 -19.36
N ALA A 36 9.02 -15.88 -20.38
CA ALA A 36 8.43 -15.90 -21.74
C ALA A 36 8.50 -17.29 -22.36
N ALA A 37 9.66 -17.97 -22.27
CA ALA A 37 9.84 -19.33 -22.77
C ALA A 37 9.00 -20.33 -21.97
N ALA A 38 8.93 -20.18 -20.64
CA ALA A 38 8.08 -21.00 -19.78
C ALA A 38 6.59 -20.87 -20.16
N THR A 39 6.12 -19.65 -20.42
CA THR A 39 4.73 -19.38 -20.82
C THR A 39 4.39 -20.06 -22.17
N GLU A 40 5.30 -20.01 -23.14
CA GLU A 40 5.10 -20.64 -24.44
C GLU A 40 4.99 -22.18 -24.33
N LEU A 41 5.86 -22.78 -23.52
CA LEU A 41 5.82 -24.23 -23.28
C LEU A 41 4.54 -24.69 -22.57
N LEU A 42 4.10 -23.93 -21.56
CA LEU A 42 2.85 -24.21 -20.87
C LEU A 42 1.63 -24.05 -21.77
N ARG A 43 1.60 -23.04 -22.64
CA ARG A 43 0.52 -22.93 -23.65
C ARG A 43 0.47 -24.11 -24.58
N LYS A 44 1.62 -24.63 -25.01
CA LYS A 44 1.69 -25.86 -25.83
C LYS A 44 1.19 -27.06 -25.04
N ALA A 45 1.61 -27.24 -23.79
CA ALA A 45 1.15 -28.34 -22.94
C ALA A 45 -0.37 -28.31 -22.76
N VAL A 46 -0.95 -27.18 -22.44
CA VAL A 46 -2.40 -26.98 -22.29
C VAL A 46 -3.15 -27.27 -23.58
N ALA A 47 -2.64 -26.83 -24.75
CA ALA A 47 -3.26 -27.09 -26.03
C ALA A 47 -3.28 -28.58 -26.37
N ILE A 48 -2.23 -29.33 -26.04
CA ILE A 48 -2.18 -30.79 -26.24
C ILE A 48 -3.19 -31.48 -25.31
N GLU A 49 -3.21 -31.16 -24.01
CA GLU A 49 -4.17 -31.72 -23.06
C GLU A 49 -5.63 -31.45 -23.47
N GLN A 50 -5.94 -30.25 -23.95
CA GLN A 50 -7.27 -29.89 -24.44
C GLN A 50 -7.65 -30.72 -25.69
N ASN A 51 -6.72 -30.90 -26.64
CA ASN A 51 -6.94 -31.71 -27.81
C ASN A 51 -7.15 -33.20 -27.46
N GLU A 52 -6.40 -33.72 -26.50
CA GLU A 52 -6.57 -35.09 -26.01
C GLU A 52 -7.93 -35.28 -25.32
N LYS A 53 -8.34 -34.34 -24.49
CA LYS A 53 -9.66 -34.32 -23.82
C LYS A 53 -10.79 -34.29 -24.86
N GLN A 54 -10.67 -33.45 -25.89
CA GLN A 54 -11.65 -33.38 -26.98
C GLN A 54 -11.73 -34.69 -27.79
N ARG A 55 -10.59 -35.31 -28.10
CA ARG A 55 -10.53 -36.61 -28.79
C ARG A 55 -11.17 -37.73 -27.95
N ALA A 56 -10.89 -37.75 -26.65
CA ALA A 56 -11.50 -38.72 -25.73
C ALA A 56 -13.02 -38.55 -25.64
N LEU A 57 -13.51 -37.29 -25.58
CA LEU A 57 -14.96 -37.00 -25.60
C LEU A 57 -15.61 -37.38 -26.93
N ALA A 58 -14.95 -37.16 -28.07
CA ALA A 58 -15.46 -37.56 -29.38
C ALA A 58 -15.52 -39.09 -29.53
N GLN A 59 -14.55 -39.82 -28.98
CA GLN A 59 -14.54 -41.28 -28.95
C GLN A 59 -15.60 -41.85 -27.99
N ALA A 60 -15.85 -41.20 -26.85
CA ALA A 60 -16.92 -41.59 -25.93
C ALA A 60 -18.32 -41.34 -26.50
N GLY A 61 -18.48 -40.29 -27.31
CA GLY A 61 -19.75 -39.93 -27.96
C GLY A 61 -20.17 -40.90 -29.09
N THR A 62 -19.27 -41.72 -29.59
CA THR A 62 -19.58 -42.77 -30.63
C THR A 62 -20.00 -44.11 -30.04
N SER A 63 -20.01 -44.31 -28.73
CA SER A 63 -20.33 -45.57 -28.05
C SER A 63 -21.62 -45.57 -27.22
N THR A 64 -22.49 -44.58 -27.31
CA THR A 64 -23.77 -44.56 -26.59
C THR A 64 -24.97 -44.50 -27.52
N HIS A 65 -25.25 -45.60 -28.20
CA HIS A 65 -26.62 -46.01 -28.48
C HIS A 65 -26.96 -47.01 -27.39
N ALA A 66 -27.73 -46.61 -26.37
CA ALA A 66 -28.84 -47.34 -25.74
C ALA A 66 -29.22 -46.75 -24.37
N ALA A 67 -30.53 -46.68 -24.22
CA ALA A 67 -31.29 -46.58 -22.97
C ALA A 67 -31.54 -45.16 -22.37
N ALA A 68 -32.66 -44.62 -22.80
CA ALA A 68 -33.41 -43.56 -22.10
C ALA A 68 -33.98 -44.07 -20.76
N ASN A 69 -33.83 -43.32 -19.70
CA ASN A 69 -34.48 -43.55 -18.43
C ASN A 69 -35.60 -42.49 -18.24
N PRO A 70 -36.88 -42.88 -18.07
CA PRO A 70 -38.01 -41.96 -18.11
C PRO A 70 -38.49 -41.46 -16.74
N PHE A 71 -37.67 -41.34 -15.71
CA PHE A 71 -38.08 -40.83 -14.40
C PHE A 71 -37.19 -39.71 -13.88
N ALA A 72 -37.49 -38.49 -14.32
CA ALA A 72 -37.08 -37.29 -13.59
C ALA A 72 -38.12 -36.19 -13.80
N ALA A 73 -39.07 -36.13 -12.91
CA ALA A 73 -40.00 -35.02 -12.86
C ALA A 73 -40.01 -34.40 -11.44
N SER A 74 -39.90 -33.09 -11.46
CA SER A 74 -40.52 -32.12 -10.56
C SER A 74 -40.11 -31.97 -9.09
N GLY A 75 -39.88 -30.74 -8.73
CA GLY A 75 -39.91 -30.27 -7.35
C GLY A 75 -39.41 -28.85 -7.14
N SER A 76 -40.19 -27.88 -7.59
CA SER A 76 -40.06 -26.46 -7.20
C SER A 76 -40.48 -26.23 -5.75
N ARG A 77 -39.89 -25.28 -5.04
CA ARG A 77 -40.57 -24.17 -4.31
C ARG A 77 -39.65 -23.27 -3.51
N LEU A 78 -39.72 -22.04 -3.80
CA LEU A 78 -39.71 -20.76 -3.10
C LEU A 78 -39.94 -20.77 -1.56
N ALA A 79 -39.18 -19.94 -0.84
CA ALA A 79 -39.60 -19.08 0.28
C ALA A 79 -38.49 -18.09 0.57
N ALA A 80 -38.64 -16.82 0.35
CA ALA A 80 -39.34 -15.76 1.09
C ALA A 80 -38.46 -15.13 2.19
N VAL A 81 -37.94 -13.98 1.87
CA VAL A 81 -37.69 -12.70 2.57
C VAL A 81 -37.97 -12.65 4.07
N SER A 82 -37.03 -12.08 4.81
CA SER A 82 -37.32 -11.30 6.00
C SER A 82 -36.34 -10.12 6.16
N ALA A 83 -36.91 -8.97 6.44
CA ALA A 83 -36.32 -7.65 6.53
C ALA A 83 -35.48 -7.46 7.80
N ILE A 84 -34.44 -6.61 7.69
CA ILE A 84 -33.64 -6.13 8.82
C ILE A 84 -34.00 -4.67 9.08
N PRO A 85 -34.29 -4.25 10.32
CA PRO A 85 -34.58 -2.86 10.66
C PRO A 85 -33.30 -2.04 10.86
N ALA A 86 -33.38 -0.75 10.55
CA ALA A 86 -32.34 0.25 10.69
C ALA A 86 -32.01 0.58 12.16
N PRO A 87 -30.76 0.90 12.51
CA PRO A 87 -30.43 1.42 13.83
C PRO A 87 -30.50 2.94 13.88
N ALA A 88 -30.92 3.42 15.04
CA ALA A 88 -31.18 4.78 15.42
C ALA A 88 -29.92 5.66 15.48
N GLN A 89 -30.12 6.94 15.19
CA GLN A 89 -29.16 8.02 15.38
C GLN A 89 -28.90 8.27 16.88
N MET A 90 -27.64 8.35 17.27
CA MET A 90 -27.23 8.99 18.52
C MET A 90 -26.40 10.23 18.23
N THR A 91 -26.96 11.37 18.56
CA THR A 91 -26.29 12.65 18.67
C THR A 91 -25.51 12.70 19.99
N LEU A 92 -24.24 13.02 19.95
CA LEU A 92 -23.49 13.42 21.14
C LEU A 92 -22.82 14.77 20.92
N GLY A 93 -23.10 15.63 21.85
CA GLY A 93 -22.79 17.03 21.88
C GLY A 93 -21.34 17.39 22.17
N GLY A 94 -21.06 18.64 21.98
CA GLY A 94 -19.79 19.31 21.89
C GLY A 94 -18.88 19.27 23.12
N GLY A 95 -17.62 19.43 22.81
CA GLY A 95 -16.53 19.77 23.75
C GLY A 95 -15.47 20.60 23.05
N ALA A 96 -15.06 21.66 23.70
CA ALA A 96 -14.23 22.76 23.22
C ALA A 96 -12.76 22.37 22.89
N PRO A 97 -12.01 23.25 22.19
CA PRO A 97 -10.80 22.89 21.48
C PRO A 97 -9.56 22.87 22.38
N ALA A 98 -8.79 21.82 22.27
CA ALA A 98 -7.40 21.84 22.73
C ALA A 98 -6.47 22.05 21.52
N GLU A 99 -5.58 23.00 21.65
CA GLU A 99 -4.51 23.30 20.68
C GLU A 99 -3.52 22.15 20.63
N THR A 100 -3.40 21.49 19.47
CA THR A 100 -2.44 20.39 19.35
C THR A 100 -1.86 20.32 17.96
N GLY A 101 -0.54 20.32 17.94
CA GLY A 101 0.24 19.97 16.77
C GLY A 101 -0.11 18.55 16.31
N ALA A 102 -0.35 18.41 15.04
CA ALA A 102 -0.70 17.13 14.44
C ALA A 102 0.44 16.10 14.61
N LEU A 103 0.15 15.01 15.28
CA LEU A 103 0.98 13.81 15.25
C LEU A 103 0.78 13.15 13.90
N ARG A 104 1.80 13.21 13.05
CA ARG A 104 1.65 12.68 11.71
C ARG A 104 2.86 11.91 11.21
N ASP A 105 2.55 10.96 10.34
CA ASP A 105 3.46 10.13 9.54
C ASP A 105 4.57 9.44 10.32
N THR A 106 4.27 9.11 11.54
CA THR A 106 4.94 7.97 12.11
C THR A 106 4.17 6.77 11.60
N ALA A 107 4.70 6.10 10.58
CA ALA A 107 4.26 4.76 10.31
C ALA A 107 4.23 4.04 11.65
N TYR A 108 3.03 3.78 12.16
CA TYR A 108 2.90 2.91 13.33
C TYR A 108 3.74 1.67 13.06
N PRO A 109 4.48 1.20 14.03
CA PRO A 109 5.36 0.05 13.82
C PRO A 109 4.67 -1.14 13.14
N GLY A 110 3.35 -1.31 13.30
CA GLY A 110 2.56 -2.28 12.56
C GLY A 110 2.38 -2.02 11.06
N GLN A 111 2.59 -0.80 10.56
CA GLN A 111 2.54 -0.53 9.11
C GLN A 111 3.84 -0.91 8.41
N VAL A 112 4.95 -0.91 9.11
CA VAL A 112 6.23 -1.33 8.55
C VAL A 112 6.26 -2.84 8.31
N ALA A 113 5.64 -3.62 9.19
CA ALA A 113 5.48 -5.06 8.99
C ALA A 113 4.58 -5.41 7.78
N ALA A 114 3.79 -4.45 7.31
CA ALA A 114 2.89 -4.66 6.17
C ALA A 114 3.56 -4.45 4.80
N GLN A 115 4.78 -3.98 4.76
CA GLN A 115 5.64 -4.06 3.58
C GLN A 115 6.47 -5.35 3.61
N GLN A 116 5.87 -6.45 4.08
CA GLN A 116 6.47 -7.75 3.83
C GLN A 116 6.64 -7.90 2.32
N PRO A 117 7.84 -8.27 1.86
CA PRO A 117 8.01 -8.75 0.50
C PRO A 117 6.99 -9.88 0.30
N LEU A 118 6.29 -9.84 -0.81
CA LEU A 118 5.55 -11.00 -1.28
C LEU A 118 6.51 -12.19 -1.22
N PRO A 119 6.17 -13.29 -0.56
CA PRO A 119 7.06 -14.43 -0.52
C PRO A 119 7.43 -14.79 -1.95
N ALA A 120 8.72 -14.73 -2.24
CA ALA A 120 9.28 -15.30 -3.46
C ALA A 120 8.79 -16.74 -3.49
N GLY A 121 8.15 -17.12 -4.60
CA GLY A 121 7.41 -18.36 -4.73
C GLY A 121 8.11 -19.55 -4.09
N GLN A 122 7.57 -20.00 -2.99
CA GLN A 122 7.95 -21.29 -2.44
C GLN A 122 7.44 -22.37 -3.38
N THR A 123 8.35 -23.02 -4.07
CA THR A 123 8.10 -24.35 -4.61
C THR A 123 8.00 -25.31 -3.45
N GLN A 124 6.86 -25.36 -2.78
CA GLN A 124 6.55 -26.54 -1.97
C GLN A 124 6.19 -27.67 -2.93
N SER A 125 7.05 -28.67 -2.97
CA SER A 125 6.69 -29.97 -3.46
C SER A 125 5.60 -30.54 -2.56
N VAL A 126 4.34 -30.38 -2.98
CA VAL A 126 3.23 -31.13 -2.38
C VAL A 126 3.51 -32.58 -2.77
N ARG A 127 3.87 -33.40 -1.78
CA ARG A 127 3.82 -34.85 -1.93
C ARG A 127 2.36 -35.22 -2.08
N ASP A 128 1.98 -35.61 -3.28
CA ASP A 128 0.68 -36.17 -3.59
C ASP A 128 0.40 -37.33 -2.64
N ASN A 129 -0.62 -37.18 -1.82
CA ASN A 129 -1.16 -38.28 -1.04
C ASN A 129 -2.12 -39.05 -1.97
N PRO A 130 -1.79 -40.27 -2.39
CA PRO A 130 -2.60 -41.03 -3.36
C PRO A 130 -3.97 -41.46 -2.83
N PHE A 131 -4.28 -41.18 -1.53
CA PHE A 131 -5.56 -41.55 -0.93
C PHE A 131 -6.60 -40.43 -0.92
N LEU A 132 -6.31 -39.24 -1.48
CA LEU A 132 -7.27 -38.14 -1.61
C LEU A 132 -7.75 -37.91 -3.05
N ALA A 133 -7.56 -38.87 -3.94
CA ALA A 133 -8.14 -38.85 -5.28
C ALA A 133 -9.63 -39.21 -5.23
N THR A 134 -10.44 -38.32 -4.71
CA THR A 134 -11.90 -38.34 -4.94
C THR A 134 -12.28 -37.20 -5.87
N ALA A 135 -12.48 -37.59 -7.11
CA ALA A 135 -13.41 -37.05 -8.09
C ALA A 135 -13.84 -35.59 -7.93
N ASP A 136 -13.09 -34.69 -8.57
CA ASP A 136 -13.71 -33.48 -9.09
C ASP A 136 -13.27 -33.33 -10.57
N ARG A 137 -14.22 -33.54 -11.48
CA ARG A 137 -13.99 -33.64 -12.94
C ARG A 137 -13.71 -32.32 -13.63
N ASP A 138 -13.56 -31.22 -12.85
CA ASP A 138 -13.33 -29.86 -13.37
C ASP A 138 -12.02 -29.21 -12.88
N GLN A 139 -11.08 -29.96 -12.33
CA GLN A 139 -9.78 -29.39 -11.99
C GLN A 139 -8.98 -29.10 -13.27
N ALA A 140 -8.55 -27.84 -13.37
CA ALA A 140 -7.61 -27.42 -14.40
C ALA A 140 -6.33 -28.28 -14.28
N SER A 141 -5.75 -28.68 -15.42
CA SER A 141 -4.51 -29.47 -15.46
C SER A 141 -3.36 -28.76 -14.75
N SER A 142 -2.34 -29.49 -14.35
CA SER A 142 -1.15 -28.92 -13.71
C SER A 142 -0.47 -27.87 -14.60
N ALA A 143 -0.47 -28.08 -15.92
CA ALA A 143 0.03 -27.13 -16.91
C ALA A 143 -0.83 -25.87 -16.98
N GLN A 144 -2.15 -26.00 -16.95
CA GLN A 144 -3.07 -24.87 -16.93
C GLN A 144 -2.93 -24.04 -15.64
N GLN A 145 -2.80 -24.69 -14.49
CA GLN A 145 -2.58 -24.00 -13.21
C GLN A 145 -1.24 -23.25 -13.19
N ALA A 146 -0.17 -23.86 -13.71
CA ALA A 146 1.12 -23.20 -13.81
C ALA A 146 1.09 -22.00 -14.77
N LEU A 147 0.41 -22.15 -15.92
CA LEU A 147 0.21 -21.07 -16.88
C LEU A 147 -0.58 -19.91 -16.26
N ASN A 148 -1.68 -20.20 -15.58
CA ASN A 148 -2.49 -19.19 -14.92
C ASN A 148 -1.69 -18.41 -13.88
N ARG A 149 -0.87 -19.07 -13.05
CA ARG A 149 0.00 -18.40 -12.08
C ARG A 149 0.99 -17.43 -12.74
N ILE A 150 1.55 -17.80 -13.89
CA ILE A 150 2.45 -16.89 -14.64
C ILE A 150 1.66 -15.72 -15.23
N LEU A 151 0.51 -15.97 -15.86
CA LEU A 151 -0.32 -14.94 -16.45
C LEU A 151 -0.85 -13.97 -15.39
N GLU A 152 -1.28 -14.47 -14.25
CA GLU A 152 -1.72 -13.68 -13.11
C GLU A 152 -0.61 -12.72 -12.64
N ARG A 153 0.60 -13.21 -12.46
CA ARG A 153 1.76 -12.40 -12.08
C ARG A 153 2.16 -11.37 -13.14
N ARG A 154 1.91 -11.65 -14.41
CA ARG A 154 2.28 -10.80 -15.56
C ARG A 154 1.11 -10.04 -16.15
N SER A 155 -0.11 -10.25 -15.66
CA SER A 155 -1.29 -9.55 -16.18
C SER A 155 -1.15 -8.05 -15.99
N GLY A 156 -1.39 -7.32 -17.07
CA GLY A 156 -1.62 -5.90 -16.98
C GLY A 156 -2.99 -5.61 -16.38
N PHE A 157 -3.17 -4.41 -15.85
CA PHE A 157 -4.44 -4.00 -15.28
C PHE A 157 -4.64 -2.49 -15.36
N VAL A 158 -5.89 -2.08 -15.26
CA VAL A 158 -6.28 -0.69 -15.04
C VAL A 158 -6.96 -0.59 -13.69
N THR A 159 -6.56 0.37 -12.88
CA THR A 159 -7.22 0.68 -11.60
C THR A 159 -7.70 2.10 -11.59
N GLN A 160 -8.99 2.30 -11.31
CA GLN A 160 -9.58 3.59 -11.00
C GLN A 160 -9.93 3.61 -9.52
N GLY A 161 -9.35 4.56 -8.78
CA GLY A 161 -9.57 4.74 -7.35
C GLY A 161 -10.28 6.04 -7.02
N LEU A 162 -10.83 6.10 -5.83
CA LEU A 162 -11.24 7.30 -5.12
C LEU A 162 -10.74 7.17 -3.69
N THR A 163 -9.93 8.11 -3.23
CA THR A 163 -9.43 8.13 -1.86
C THR A 163 -9.84 9.41 -1.15
N VAL A 164 -10.17 9.29 0.12
CA VAL A 164 -10.48 10.42 0.98
C VAL A 164 -9.71 10.27 2.27
N ARG A 165 -9.06 11.34 2.70
CA ARG A 165 -8.37 11.43 3.98
C ARG A 165 -8.73 12.73 4.67
N SER A 166 -9.06 12.67 5.95
CA SER A 166 -9.40 13.86 6.72
C SER A 166 -8.94 13.73 8.17
N ASN A 167 -8.55 14.85 8.77
CA ASN A 167 -8.21 14.95 10.18
C ASN A 167 -9.12 15.95 10.90
N ASN A 168 -9.15 15.88 12.23
CA ASN A 168 -9.98 16.72 13.10
C ASN A 168 -9.28 17.98 13.66
N SER A 169 -8.17 18.37 13.05
CA SER A 169 -7.33 19.49 13.51
C SER A 169 -7.93 20.87 13.24
N GLU A 170 -7.17 21.94 13.52
CA GLU A 170 -7.64 23.33 13.46
C GLU A 170 -7.87 23.81 12.02
N SER A 171 -9.07 24.35 11.77
CA SER A 171 -9.49 24.87 10.46
C SER A 171 -8.58 26.00 9.96
N GLY A 172 -8.17 25.91 8.69
CA GLY A 172 -7.29 26.87 8.03
C GLY A 172 -5.80 26.72 8.37
N LEU A 173 -5.46 25.87 9.34
CA LEU A 173 -4.08 25.57 9.76
C LEU A 173 -3.79 24.08 9.52
N SER A 174 -3.83 23.28 10.57
CA SER A 174 -3.48 21.86 10.55
C SER A 174 -4.61 20.92 10.07
N LYS A 175 -5.85 21.42 9.97
CA LYS A 175 -6.92 20.63 9.36
C LYS A 175 -6.59 20.36 7.90
N LEU A 176 -6.84 19.14 7.45
CA LEU A 176 -6.68 18.78 6.05
C LEU A 176 -7.72 17.72 5.67
N THR A 177 -8.44 17.99 4.60
CA THR A 177 -9.22 16.99 3.86
C THR A 177 -8.60 16.87 2.48
N VAL A 178 -8.21 15.66 2.09
CA VAL A 178 -7.64 15.32 0.78
C VAL A 178 -8.61 14.41 0.07
N VAL A 179 -8.94 14.73 -1.16
CA VAL A 179 -9.67 13.84 -2.07
C VAL A 179 -8.82 13.61 -3.31
N GLU A 180 -8.61 12.35 -3.66
CA GLU A 180 -7.83 11.94 -4.82
C GLU A 180 -8.63 10.96 -5.67
N ALA A 181 -8.51 11.07 -6.99
CA ALA A 181 -9.15 10.18 -7.96
C ALA A 181 -8.12 9.56 -8.91
N PRO A 182 -7.19 8.72 -8.41
CA PRO A 182 -6.13 8.15 -9.20
C PRO A 182 -6.65 7.18 -10.27
N LEU A 183 -6.10 7.30 -11.48
CA LEU A 183 -6.18 6.32 -12.56
C LEU A 183 -4.79 5.77 -12.82
N GLU A 184 -4.64 4.46 -12.73
CA GLU A 184 -3.38 3.77 -13.01
C GLU A 184 -3.58 2.72 -14.09
N ILE A 185 -2.69 2.71 -15.07
CA ILE A 185 -2.57 1.66 -16.08
C ILE A 185 -1.23 0.97 -15.87
N ASN A 186 -1.28 -0.33 -15.64
CA ASN A 186 -0.11 -1.17 -15.43
C ASN A 186 -0.01 -2.18 -16.58
N VAL A 187 1.09 -2.19 -17.29
CA VAL A 187 1.31 -3.09 -18.44
C VAL A 187 2.57 -3.91 -18.26
N PRO A 188 2.54 -5.20 -18.62
CA PRO A 188 3.74 -6.02 -18.65
C PRO A 188 4.65 -5.59 -19.80
N ALA A 189 5.97 -5.57 -19.54
CA ALA A 189 7.00 -5.29 -20.52
C ALA A 189 8.12 -6.35 -20.41
N GLY A 190 7.90 -7.51 -21.00
CA GLY A 190 8.71 -8.70 -20.77
C GLY A 190 8.55 -9.21 -19.34
N ASP A 191 9.65 -9.34 -18.60
CA ASP A 191 9.65 -9.72 -17.17
C ASP A 191 9.46 -8.52 -16.23
N ASN A 192 9.32 -7.33 -16.81
CA ASN A 192 9.13 -6.08 -16.10
C ASN A 192 7.67 -5.63 -16.16
N ARG A 193 7.34 -4.64 -15.35
CA ARG A 193 6.07 -3.90 -15.38
C ARG A 193 6.34 -2.41 -15.53
N ILE A 194 5.52 -1.76 -16.32
CA ILE A 194 5.50 -0.30 -16.45
C ILE A 194 4.11 0.17 -16.04
N ALA A 195 4.05 1.15 -15.17
CA ALA A 195 2.80 1.77 -14.79
C ALA A 195 2.81 3.26 -15.13
N VAL A 196 1.68 3.75 -15.63
CA VAL A 196 1.42 5.18 -15.82
C VAL A 196 0.27 5.56 -14.91
N ARG A 197 0.43 6.65 -14.17
CA ARG A 197 -0.57 7.09 -13.19
C ARG A 197 -0.87 8.57 -13.37
N VAL A 198 -2.16 8.88 -13.32
CA VAL A 198 -2.69 10.25 -13.30
C VAL A 198 -3.54 10.38 -12.02
N THR A 199 -3.26 11.39 -11.21
CA THR A 199 -3.92 11.56 -9.91
C THR A 199 -4.43 12.99 -9.74
N PRO A 200 -5.69 13.27 -10.06
CA PRO A 200 -6.36 14.50 -9.62
C PRO A 200 -6.41 14.54 -8.09
N VAL A 201 -6.07 15.68 -7.51
CA VAL A 201 -6.00 15.91 -6.06
C VAL A 201 -6.71 17.20 -5.73
N SER A 202 -7.52 17.19 -4.67
CA SER A 202 -8.14 18.37 -4.09
C SER A 202 -7.85 18.41 -2.59
N LEU A 203 -7.33 19.54 -2.13
CA LEU A 203 -6.99 19.81 -0.74
C LEU A 203 -7.92 20.87 -0.17
N ASN A 204 -8.37 20.69 1.07
CA ASN A 204 -9.16 21.66 1.80
C ASN A 204 -8.81 21.64 3.30
N ALA A 205 -8.32 22.76 3.81
CA ALA A 205 -8.07 22.98 5.24
C ALA A 205 -9.16 23.86 5.91
N GLY A 206 -10.09 24.42 5.13
CA GLY A 206 -11.05 25.40 5.61
C GLY A 206 -10.45 26.81 5.72
N SER A 207 -11.13 27.68 6.45
CA SER A 207 -10.73 29.07 6.62
C SER A 207 -9.98 29.28 7.93
N VAL A 208 -8.95 30.13 7.90
CA VAL A 208 -8.25 30.61 9.09
C VAL A 208 -9.18 31.59 9.82
N LYS A 209 -9.58 31.24 11.04
CA LYS A 209 -10.44 32.08 11.88
C LYS A 209 -9.69 33.32 12.35
N SER A 210 -10.43 34.41 12.62
CA SER A 210 -9.83 35.68 13.13
C SER A 210 -8.98 35.48 14.36
N GLY A 211 -9.40 34.64 15.31
CA GLY A 211 -8.64 34.32 16.52
C GLY A 211 -7.35 33.54 16.31
N SER A 212 -7.21 32.87 15.13
CA SER A 212 -6.01 32.11 14.73
C SER A 212 -5.15 32.88 13.72
N GLY A 213 -5.57 34.08 13.30
CA GLY A 213 -4.90 34.84 12.25
C GLY A 213 -3.45 35.15 12.55
N SER A 214 -3.13 35.49 13.82
CA SER A 214 -1.76 35.76 14.27
C SER A 214 -0.80 34.56 14.14
N ARG A 215 -1.33 33.36 14.09
CA ARG A 215 -0.53 32.12 13.94
C ARG A 215 -0.38 31.65 12.49
N PHE A 216 -0.75 32.49 11.52
CA PHE A 216 -0.67 32.16 10.09
C PHE A 216 0.09 33.25 9.33
N GLY A 217 0.93 32.84 8.36
CA GLY A 217 1.63 33.73 7.44
C GLY A 217 2.45 34.80 8.14
N GLY A 218 2.16 36.06 7.88
CA GLY A 218 2.84 37.21 8.48
C GLY A 218 2.54 37.48 9.93
N GLY A 219 1.77 36.64 10.61
CA GLY A 219 1.49 36.80 12.05
C GLY A 219 0.55 37.95 12.40
N THR A 220 -0.17 38.50 11.45
CA THR A 220 -1.11 39.61 11.66
C THR A 220 -2.46 39.12 12.16
N ASN A 221 -3.17 39.92 12.93
CA ASN A 221 -4.52 39.61 13.36
C ASN A 221 -5.52 39.65 12.20
N GLY A 222 -6.66 39.02 12.39
CA GLY A 222 -7.74 38.96 11.40
C GLY A 222 -7.76 37.66 10.58
N ALA A 223 -8.80 37.54 9.77
CA ALA A 223 -9.00 36.37 8.94
C ALA A 223 -8.03 36.34 7.75
N ALA A 224 -7.32 35.23 7.56
CA ALA A 224 -6.36 35.04 6.47
C ALA A 224 -6.97 34.33 5.23
N GLY A 225 -8.30 34.12 5.22
CA GLY A 225 -9.00 33.46 4.12
C GLY A 225 -9.00 31.94 4.19
N SER A 226 -9.47 31.31 3.12
CA SER A 226 -9.54 29.85 2.99
C SER A 226 -8.24 29.29 2.46
N GLN A 227 -7.83 28.15 3.00
CA GLN A 227 -6.67 27.39 2.56
C GLN A 227 -7.14 26.13 1.81
N ASN A 228 -7.02 26.15 0.50
CA ASN A 228 -7.35 25.05 -0.39
C ASN A 228 -6.46 25.08 -1.64
N ASP A 229 -6.30 23.94 -2.26
CA ASP A 229 -5.58 23.85 -3.52
C ASP A 229 -6.05 22.63 -4.33
N LYS A 230 -5.79 22.63 -5.66
CA LYS A 230 -6.15 21.55 -6.57
C LYS A 230 -5.06 21.37 -7.61
N GLY A 231 -4.86 20.12 -8.00
CA GLY A 231 -3.87 19.82 -9.03
C GLY A 231 -3.99 18.40 -9.55
N VAL A 232 -3.13 18.06 -10.51
CA VAL A 232 -3.05 16.73 -11.11
C VAL A 232 -1.62 16.24 -11.05
N GLY A 233 -1.38 15.15 -10.36
CA GLY A 233 -0.10 14.45 -10.34
C GLY A 233 0.03 13.49 -11.51
N LEU A 234 1.22 13.42 -12.08
CA LEU A 234 1.59 12.44 -13.11
C LEU A 234 2.76 11.61 -12.59
N ALA A 235 2.76 10.31 -12.90
CA ALA A 235 3.88 9.44 -12.57
C ALA A 235 4.01 8.30 -13.56
N VAL A 236 5.25 7.86 -13.76
CA VAL A 236 5.61 6.62 -14.44
C VAL A 236 6.40 5.78 -13.45
N ALA A 237 6.04 4.50 -13.35
CA ALA A 237 6.73 3.55 -12.51
C ALA A 237 7.23 2.36 -13.32
N PHE A 238 8.32 1.80 -12.86
CA PHE A 238 8.95 0.60 -13.39
C PHE A 238 9.14 -0.40 -12.25
N GLU A 239 8.79 -1.65 -12.51
CA GLU A 239 8.99 -2.72 -11.55
C GLU A 239 9.62 -3.94 -12.24
N ARG A 240 10.63 -4.52 -11.59
CA ARG A 240 11.25 -5.79 -11.96
C ARG A 240 11.09 -6.76 -10.79
N PRO A 241 9.98 -7.51 -10.75
CA PRO A 241 9.59 -8.31 -9.58
C PRO A 241 10.62 -9.37 -9.19
N GLU A 242 11.26 -10.03 -10.18
CA GLU A 242 12.25 -11.08 -9.94
C GLU A 242 13.52 -10.55 -9.24
N GLU A 243 13.86 -9.29 -9.48
CA GLU A 243 14.99 -8.65 -8.82
C GLU A 243 14.59 -7.81 -7.60
N GLY A 244 13.29 -7.76 -7.27
CA GLY A 244 12.76 -6.92 -6.19
C GLY A 244 13.01 -5.43 -6.42
N LEU A 245 13.24 -5.00 -7.67
CA LEU A 245 13.55 -3.63 -8.03
C LEU A 245 12.27 -2.88 -8.39
N LYS A 246 12.09 -1.69 -7.82
CA LYS A 246 11.03 -0.73 -8.16
C LYS A 246 11.63 0.66 -8.31
N ALA A 247 11.17 1.41 -9.28
CA ALA A 247 11.52 2.81 -9.46
C ALA A 247 10.31 3.58 -9.99
N ASP A 248 10.21 4.84 -9.61
CA ASP A 248 9.18 5.73 -10.14
C ASP A 248 9.71 7.17 -10.26
N ILE A 249 9.15 7.87 -11.20
CA ILE A 249 9.34 9.31 -11.37
C ILE A 249 8.00 9.95 -11.71
N GLY A 250 7.73 11.09 -11.14
CA GLY A 250 6.50 11.83 -11.37
C GLY A 250 6.59 13.25 -10.83
N THR A 251 5.44 13.85 -10.59
CA THR A 251 5.32 15.20 -10.06
C THR A 251 4.45 15.23 -8.82
N THR A 252 4.67 16.16 -7.92
CA THR A 252 3.59 16.62 -7.03
C THR A 252 2.47 17.19 -7.91
N PRO A 253 1.23 17.30 -7.43
CA PRO A 253 0.13 17.75 -8.26
C PRO A 253 0.44 19.09 -8.95
N MET A 254 0.47 19.09 -10.28
CA MET A 254 0.57 20.28 -11.11
C MET A 254 -0.72 21.09 -10.99
N GLY A 255 -0.61 22.38 -10.78
CA GLY A 255 -1.70 23.27 -10.41
C GLY A 255 -1.64 23.69 -8.95
N PHE A 256 -0.89 22.99 -8.10
CA PHE A 256 -0.54 23.46 -6.76
C PHE A 256 0.34 24.68 -6.83
N LYS A 257 0.29 25.51 -5.79
CA LYS A 257 1.14 26.70 -5.69
C LYS A 257 2.62 26.37 -5.92
N TYR A 258 3.11 25.29 -5.35
CA TYR A 258 4.46 24.76 -5.56
C TYR A 258 4.39 23.31 -6.02
N SER A 259 4.69 23.11 -7.29
CA SER A 259 4.81 21.78 -7.90
C SER A 259 6.28 21.45 -8.14
N THR A 260 6.65 20.18 -7.95
CA THR A 260 8.03 19.71 -8.15
C THR A 260 8.06 18.26 -8.57
N VAL A 261 9.21 17.81 -9.06
CA VAL A 261 9.45 16.39 -9.34
C VAL A 261 9.51 15.60 -8.03
N ALA A 262 8.91 14.42 -8.04
CA ALA A 262 8.96 13.42 -6.98
C ALA A 262 9.25 12.05 -7.59
N GLY A 263 9.85 11.16 -6.85
CA GLY A 263 10.17 9.82 -7.33
C GLY A 263 11.07 9.07 -6.36
N GLY A 264 11.42 7.85 -6.73
CA GLY A 264 12.32 7.05 -5.92
C GLY A 264 12.68 5.73 -6.56
N ALA A 265 13.59 5.02 -5.92
CA ALA A 265 13.97 3.67 -6.29
C ALA A 265 14.12 2.83 -5.02
N SER A 266 13.74 1.57 -5.11
CA SER A 266 13.88 0.61 -4.02
C SER A 266 14.29 -0.75 -4.54
N VAL A 267 15.01 -1.48 -3.70
CA VAL A 267 15.35 -2.88 -3.91
C VAL A 267 15.03 -3.66 -2.63
N ASP A 268 14.47 -4.84 -2.79
CA ASP A 268 14.20 -5.79 -1.70
C ASP A 268 14.61 -7.19 -2.15
N ARG A 269 15.60 -7.80 -1.48
CA ARG A 269 16.22 -9.07 -1.89
C ARG A 269 16.54 -9.95 -0.69
N PRO A 270 16.61 -11.28 -0.89
CA PRO A 270 17.23 -12.17 0.08
C PRO A 270 18.69 -11.77 0.33
N LEU A 271 19.13 -11.92 1.55
CA LEU A 271 20.53 -11.70 1.96
C LEU A 271 21.28 -13.03 1.95
N GLY A 272 22.19 -13.21 1.00
CA GLY A 272 22.88 -14.47 0.77
C GLY A 272 21.95 -15.58 0.25
N ASP A 273 22.17 -16.81 0.71
CA ASP A 273 21.41 -18.01 0.29
C ASP A 273 20.18 -18.28 1.17
N ASN A 274 19.94 -17.45 2.19
CA ASN A 274 18.79 -17.61 3.08
C ASN A 274 17.59 -16.78 2.57
N PRO A 275 16.53 -17.41 2.06
CA PRO A 275 15.35 -16.71 1.53
C PRO A 275 14.55 -16.00 2.61
N ASP A 276 14.65 -16.45 3.87
CA ASP A 276 13.90 -15.91 5.00
C ASP A 276 14.53 -14.61 5.55
N LEU A 277 15.84 -14.41 5.26
CA LEU A 277 16.56 -13.19 5.63
C LEU A 277 16.65 -12.26 4.42
N ARG A 278 16.11 -11.05 4.54
CA ARG A 278 16.03 -10.08 3.44
C ARG A 278 16.58 -8.73 3.83
N TYR A 279 17.06 -7.99 2.85
CA TYR A 279 17.38 -6.57 2.99
C TYR A 279 16.55 -5.74 2.02
N GLY A 280 16.17 -4.56 2.47
CA GLY A 280 15.48 -3.55 1.67
C GLY A 280 16.25 -2.24 1.71
N LEU A 281 16.43 -1.61 0.57
CA LEU A 281 16.97 -0.26 0.44
C LEU A 281 16.00 0.60 -0.37
N ASN A 282 15.80 1.83 0.07
CA ASN A 282 14.97 2.81 -0.64
C ASN A 282 15.68 4.17 -0.63
N VAL A 283 15.64 4.85 -1.75
CA VAL A 283 16.00 6.27 -1.88
C VAL A 283 14.85 7.00 -2.55
N SER A 284 14.46 8.15 -2.02
CA SER A 284 13.28 8.83 -2.54
C SER A 284 13.29 10.34 -2.28
N ARG A 285 12.52 11.02 -3.13
CA ARG A 285 12.04 12.38 -2.94
C ARG A 285 10.52 12.35 -2.97
N ARG A 286 9.88 12.61 -1.85
CA ARG A 286 8.43 12.54 -1.69
C ARG A 286 7.87 13.83 -1.09
N PRO A 287 6.66 14.27 -1.47
CA PRO A 287 6.03 15.40 -0.81
C PRO A 287 5.67 15.06 0.63
N VAL A 288 5.74 16.07 1.50
CA VAL A 288 5.20 16.01 2.87
C VAL A 288 3.73 16.41 2.79
N THR A 289 2.82 15.49 3.13
CA THR A 289 1.38 15.65 2.85
C THR A 289 0.53 15.98 4.08
N ASP A 290 1.13 16.61 5.11
CA ASP A 290 0.55 16.85 6.43
C ASP A 290 -0.50 17.95 6.45
N SER A 291 -0.29 18.99 5.69
CA SER A 291 -1.13 20.18 5.61
C SER A 291 -1.16 20.73 4.20
N VAL A 292 -2.04 21.69 3.91
CA VAL A 292 -1.99 22.44 2.66
C VAL A 292 -0.63 23.11 2.49
N THR A 293 -0.09 23.70 3.56
CA THR A 293 1.22 24.37 3.55
C THR A 293 2.34 23.42 3.15
N SER A 294 2.44 22.23 3.78
CA SER A 294 3.51 21.28 3.45
C SER A 294 3.34 20.68 2.07
N PHE A 295 2.13 20.37 1.63
CA PHE A 295 1.89 19.62 0.40
C PHE A 295 1.82 20.53 -0.85
N ALA A 296 1.02 21.59 -0.80
CA ALA A 296 0.79 22.49 -1.92
C ALA A 296 1.49 23.85 -1.77
N GLY A 297 1.64 24.30 -0.55
CA GLY A 297 2.04 25.66 -0.20
C GLY A 297 0.86 26.54 0.17
N SER A 298 1.14 27.62 0.87
CA SER A 298 0.15 28.60 1.36
C SER A 298 0.52 30.02 0.95
N THR A 299 -0.49 30.90 0.96
CA THR A 299 -0.32 32.34 0.81
C THR A 299 -1.13 33.05 1.89
N ASP A 300 -0.49 33.98 2.58
CA ASP A 300 -1.20 34.92 3.43
C ASP A 300 -1.69 36.11 2.57
N ALA A 301 -3.00 36.15 2.33
CA ALA A 301 -3.61 37.20 1.51
C ALA A 301 -3.43 38.61 2.12
N ARG A 302 -3.16 38.72 3.42
CA ARG A 302 -2.98 40.00 4.13
C ARG A 302 -1.58 40.60 3.89
N SER A 303 -0.55 39.74 3.87
CA SER A 303 0.85 40.15 3.72
C SER A 303 1.44 39.84 2.34
N GLY A 304 0.79 39.00 1.54
CA GLY A 304 1.31 38.51 0.27
C GLY A 304 2.40 37.44 0.40
N LEU A 305 2.81 37.09 1.61
CA LEU A 305 3.84 36.07 1.88
C LEU A 305 3.36 34.69 1.44
N SER A 306 4.25 33.98 0.75
CA SER A 306 3.97 32.64 0.20
C SER A 306 5.09 31.68 0.54
N TRP A 307 4.74 30.48 1.06
CA TRP A 307 5.71 29.48 1.50
C TRP A 307 5.10 28.07 1.46
N GLY A 308 5.93 27.03 1.60
CA GLY A 308 5.50 25.65 1.72
C GLY A 308 6.01 24.77 0.58
N GLY A 309 5.22 23.75 0.19
CA GLY A 309 5.59 22.79 -0.84
C GLY A 309 6.82 21.95 -0.43
N VAL A 310 6.75 21.29 0.70
CA VAL A 310 7.89 20.59 1.33
C VAL A 310 8.06 19.20 0.73
N THR A 311 9.30 18.83 0.44
CA THR A 311 9.69 17.48 0.05
C THR A 311 10.70 16.88 1.01
N ALA A 312 10.53 15.60 1.35
CA ALA A 312 11.49 14.79 2.08
C ALA A 312 12.39 14.05 1.08
N ASN A 313 13.69 14.24 1.20
CA ASN A 313 14.71 13.69 0.29
C ASN A 313 15.67 12.85 1.11
N GLY A 314 15.74 11.57 0.84
CA GLY A 314 16.59 10.69 1.65
C GLY A 314 16.42 9.23 1.34
N GLY A 315 16.72 8.39 2.33
CA GLY A 315 16.65 6.96 2.15
C GLY A 315 16.35 6.20 3.44
N ARG A 316 16.04 4.93 3.25
CA ARG A 316 15.76 3.95 4.30
C ARG A 316 16.46 2.65 3.98
N GLY A 317 17.09 2.06 4.99
CA GLY A 317 17.58 0.69 4.96
C GLY A 317 16.81 -0.17 5.94
N GLN A 318 16.54 -1.42 5.58
CA GLN A 318 15.81 -2.40 6.39
C GLN A 318 16.46 -3.77 6.26
N ILE A 319 16.44 -4.52 7.36
CA ILE A 319 16.69 -5.96 7.39
C ILE A 319 15.47 -6.62 8.00
N SER A 320 15.04 -7.75 7.44
CA SER A 320 13.90 -8.53 7.94
C SER A 320 14.19 -10.02 7.86
N TYR A 321 13.64 -10.75 8.81
CA TYR A 321 13.64 -12.21 8.87
C TYR A 321 12.20 -12.69 9.03
N ASP A 322 11.80 -13.74 8.31
CA ASP A 322 10.47 -14.34 8.40
C ASP A 322 10.51 -15.80 7.96
N ASP A 323 10.44 -16.73 8.91
CA ASP A 323 10.37 -18.18 8.68
C ASP A 323 8.93 -18.72 8.71
N GLN A 324 7.94 -17.83 8.68
CA GLN A 324 6.50 -18.14 8.78
C GLN A 324 6.04 -18.71 10.13
N THR A 325 6.90 -18.75 11.12
CA THR A 325 6.61 -19.04 12.52
C THR A 325 6.81 -17.81 13.37
N ILE A 326 7.96 -17.17 13.15
CA ILE A 326 8.35 -15.91 13.76
C ILE A 326 8.91 -15.00 12.67
N GLY A 327 8.62 -13.72 12.79
CA GLY A 327 9.25 -12.70 11.95
C GLY A 327 9.80 -11.57 12.79
N GLY A 328 10.78 -10.89 12.24
CA GLY A 328 11.39 -9.72 12.86
C GLY A 328 11.95 -8.78 11.81
N TYR A 329 12.07 -7.51 12.16
CA TYR A 329 12.64 -6.50 11.29
C TYR A 329 13.32 -5.40 12.09
N GLY A 330 14.29 -4.76 11.46
CA GLY A 330 14.89 -3.52 11.93
C GLY A 330 15.15 -2.59 10.76
N TYR A 331 14.97 -1.30 10.97
CA TYR A 331 15.21 -0.30 9.93
C TYR A 331 15.78 1.00 10.49
N GLY A 332 16.46 1.74 9.61
CA GLY A 332 16.86 3.12 9.83
C GLY A 332 16.57 3.96 8.60
N SER A 333 16.22 5.22 8.79
CA SER A 333 16.04 6.18 7.70
C SER A 333 16.59 7.54 8.04
N TRP A 334 16.97 8.28 7.00
CA TRP A 334 17.37 9.67 7.11
C TRP A 334 16.86 10.46 5.92
N HIS A 335 16.26 11.63 6.20
CA HIS A 335 15.70 12.51 5.18
C HIS A 335 16.04 13.98 5.48
N LYS A 336 16.36 14.73 4.43
CA LYS A 336 16.39 16.18 4.43
C LYS A 336 15.07 16.70 3.88
N LEU A 337 14.44 17.60 4.63
CA LEU A 337 13.17 18.23 4.25
C LEU A 337 13.46 19.64 3.75
N VAL A 338 12.97 19.96 2.56
CA VAL A 338 13.15 21.26 1.91
C VAL A 338 11.84 21.73 1.28
N GLY A 339 11.55 23.00 1.41
CA GLY A 339 10.39 23.67 0.80
C GLY A 339 10.74 25.09 0.36
N THR A 340 9.82 25.74 -0.33
CA THR A 340 9.98 27.13 -0.75
C THR A 340 9.70 28.06 0.41
N ASN A 341 10.67 28.94 0.76
CA ASN A 341 10.58 29.84 1.91
C ASN A 341 10.21 29.11 3.21
N VAL A 342 10.79 27.94 3.44
CA VAL A 342 10.63 27.11 4.62
C VAL A 342 12.01 26.74 5.13
N LYS A 343 12.24 26.94 6.41
CA LYS A 343 13.48 26.53 7.07
C LYS A 343 13.72 25.05 6.86
N SER A 344 14.85 24.71 6.24
CA SER A 344 15.20 23.32 5.99
C SER A 344 15.31 22.51 7.29
N ASN A 345 14.98 21.23 7.20
CA ASN A 345 14.97 20.32 8.35
C ASN A 345 15.63 18.99 8.01
N THR A 346 15.95 18.21 9.01
CA THR A 346 16.37 16.81 8.84
C THR A 346 15.56 15.92 9.76
N ARG A 347 15.30 14.70 9.32
CA ARG A 347 14.63 13.65 10.08
C ARG A 347 15.49 12.39 10.10
N GLY A 348 15.76 11.90 11.30
CA GLY A 348 16.28 10.55 11.54
C GLY A 348 15.20 9.68 12.16
N GLU A 349 15.09 8.43 11.74
CA GLU A 349 14.13 7.47 12.27
C GLU A 349 14.75 6.08 12.33
N VAL A 350 14.49 5.37 13.42
CA VAL A 350 14.86 3.96 13.61
C VAL A 350 13.68 3.20 14.17
N GLY A 351 13.57 1.93 13.82
CA GLY A 351 12.54 1.07 14.39
C GLY A 351 12.86 -0.40 14.26
N ALA A 352 12.24 -1.19 15.11
CA ALA A 352 12.36 -2.63 15.10
C ALA A 352 11.07 -3.27 15.60
N GLY A 353 10.84 -4.52 15.20
CA GLY A 353 9.71 -5.28 15.67
C GLY A 353 9.93 -6.77 15.54
N VAL A 354 9.17 -7.52 16.33
CA VAL A 354 9.09 -8.97 16.28
C VAL A 354 7.61 -9.37 16.31
N TYR A 355 7.27 -10.41 15.57
CA TYR A 355 5.90 -10.93 15.52
C TYR A 355 5.90 -12.44 15.39
N TRP A 356 4.83 -13.05 15.84
CA TRP A 356 4.59 -14.49 15.81
C TRP A 356 3.36 -14.80 14.99
N TYR A 357 3.41 -15.88 14.23
CA TYR A 357 2.26 -16.43 13.56
C TYR A 357 1.45 -17.26 14.54
N LEU A 358 0.33 -16.70 15.01
CA LEU A 358 -0.65 -17.41 15.83
C LEU A 358 -1.51 -18.35 14.99
N ARG A 359 -1.66 -18.04 13.71
CA ARG A 359 -2.24 -18.88 12.68
C ARG A 359 -1.51 -18.63 11.36
N ASN A 360 -1.12 -19.70 10.68
CA ASN A 360 -0.49 -19.65 9.37
C ASN A 360 -1.06 -20.80 8.51
N ALA A 361 -2.26 -20.57 7.95
CA ALA A 361 -2.91 -21.48 7.02
C ALA A 361 -2.87 -20.90 5.60
N GLU A 362 -3.13 -21.71 4.60
CA GLU A 362 -3.13 -21.28 3.20
C GLU A 362 -4.15 -20.16 2.91
N ASP A 363 -5.30 -20.21 3.60
CA ASP A 363 -6.43 -19.31 3.45
C ASP A 363 -6.49 -18.22 4.53
N SER A 364 -5.71 -18.33 5.61
CA SER A 364 -5.75 -17.35 6.69
C SER A 364 -4.45 -17.24 7.48
N LYS A 365 -4.10 -16.00 7.85
CA LYS A 365 -2.94 -15.69 8.67
C LYS A 365 -3.32 -14.75 9.80
N LEU A 366 -2.85 -15.05 11.01
CA LEU A 366 -2.98 -14.18 12.18
C LEU A 366 -1.59 -14.00 12.79
N THR A 367 -1.14 -12.76 12.89
CA THR A 367 0.10 -12.42 13.58
C THR A 367 -0.16 -11.43 14.70
N ALA A 368 0.62 -11.54 15.75
CA ALA A 368 0.69 -10.55 16.83
C ALA A 368 2.16 -10.33 17.20
N GLY A 369 2.50 -9.12 17.63
CA GLY A 369 3.90 -8.79 17.85
C GLY A 369 4.13 -7.65 18.84
N LEU A 370 5.39 -7.26 18.91
CA LEU A 370 5.87 -6.08 19.62
C LEU A 370 6.69 -5.23 18.66
N SER A 371 6.62 -3.92 18.81
CA SER A 371 7.34 -2.99 17.96
C SER A 371 7.76 -1.76 18.74
N VAL A 372 8.91 -1.22 18.37
CA VAL A 372 9.47 0.01 18.93
C VAL A 372 9.90 0.93 17.79
N MET A 373 9.79 2.23 18.01
CA MET A 373 10.18 3.24 17.05
C MET A 373 10.70 4.48 17.76
N GLY A 374 11.78 5.05 17.24
CA GLY A 374 12.32 6.34 17.63
C GLY A 374 12.48 7.26 16.42
N MET A 375 12.18 8.55 16.59
CA MET A 375 12.30 9.55 15.53
C MET A 375 12.75 10.89 16.11
N SER A 376 13.52 11.64 15.34
CA SER A 376 13.97 12.98 15.71
C SER A 376 14.07 13.87 14.49
N TYR A 377 13.62 15.13 14.67
CA TYR A 377 13.85 16.21 13.73
C TYR A 377 14.81 17.25 14.31
N ALA A 378 15.56 17.94 13.44
CA ALA A 378 16.47 18.98 13.89
C ALA A 378 15.75 20.25 14.37
N ASN A 379 14.59 20.58 13.77
CA ASN A 379 13.82 21.78 14.11
C ASN A 379 12.33 21.47 14.20
N ASP A 380 11.60 22.18 15.07
CA ASP A 380 10.14 22.14 15.06
C ASP A 380 9.58 23.02 13.94
N GLN A 381 8.89 22.40 12.99
CA GLN A 381 8.27 22.99 11.81
C GLN A 381 6.75 22.82 11.81
N SER A 382 6.15 22.54 12.96
CA SER A 382 4.73 22.19 13.09
C SER A 382 3.78 23.39 12.94
N TYR A 383 4.32 24.61 12.89
CA TYR A 383 3.54 25.83 12.86
C TYR A 383 3.25 26.34 11.45
N PHE A 384 2.46 27.44 11.34
CA PHE A 384 1.92 27.96 10.08
C PHE A 384 2.27 29.44 9.84
N THR A 385 3.13 30.04 10.65
CA THR A 385 3.75 31.34 10.36
C THR A 385 4.83 31.16 9.28
N TYR A 386 5.12 32.23 8.57
CA TYR A 386 6.06 32.23 7.44
C TYR A 386 7.42 31.63 7.84
N GLY A 387 7.91 30.72 7.03
CA GLY A 387 9.14 29.98 7.30
C GLY A 387 8.93 28.60 7.91
N HIS A 388 7.75 28.28 8.45
CA HIS A 388 7.41 26.95 8.94
C HIS A 388 6.83 26.05 7.86
N GLY A 389 7.06 24.74 7.98
CA GLY A 389 6.60 23.73 7.03
C GLY A 389 5.18 23.24 7.24
N GLY A 390 4.58 23.44 8.41
CA GLY A 390 3.23 22.97 8.73
C GLY A 390 3.11 21.45 8.82
N TYR A 391 4.14 20.74 9.28
CA TYR A 391 4.16 19.30 9.49
C TYR A 391 4.69 18.94 10.88
N PHE A 392 4.25 17.80 11.42
CA PHE A 392 4.69 17.32 12.73
C PHE A 392 6.19 17.00 12.72
N SER A 393 6.96 17.61 13.62
CA SER A 393 8.41 17.52 13.64
C SER A 393 9.00 17.58 15.04
N PRO A 394 8.79 16.55 15.85
CA PRO A 394 9.32 16.49 17.21
C PRO A 394 10.84 16.31 17.21
N GLN A 395 11.52 16.92 18.18
CA GLN A 395 12.96 16.75 18.41
C GLN A 395 13.27 15.41 19.09
N SER A 396 12.26 14.83 19.74
CA SER A 396 12.30 13.47 20.25
C SER A 396 10.92 12.83 20.16
N PHE A 397 10.85 11.65 19.58
CA PHE A 397 9.65 10.81 19.53
C PHE A 397 10.04 9.37 19.83
N PHE A 398 9.26 8.72 20.65
CA PHE A 398 9.40 7.30 20.96
C PHE A 398 8.01 6.67 21.04
N ALA A 399 7.87 5.48 20.44
CA ALA A 399 6.66 4.69 20.54
C ALA A 399 6.97 3.21 20.75
N ILE A 400 6.14 2.56 21.56
CA ILE A 400 6.10 1.10 21.71
C ILE A 400 4.67 0.65 21.49
N GLY A 401 4.47 -0.42 20.74
CA GLY A 401 3.13 -0.90 20.39
C GLY A 401 3.03 -2.40 20.24
N VAL A 402 1.80 -2.87 20.25
CA VAL A 402 1.40 -4.26 20.03
C VAL A 402 0.61 -4.31 18.71
N PRO A 403 1.27 -4.60 17.58
CA PRO A 403 0.59 -4.80 16.32
C PRO A 403 -0.07 -6.19 16.27
N VAL A 404 -1.27 -6.23 15.69
CA VAL A 404 -2.00 -7.46 15.35
C VAL A 404 -2.45 -7.36 13.90
N MET A 405 -2.25 -8.40 13.13
CA MET A 405 -2.71 -8.49 11.75
C MET A 405 -3.46 -9.79 11.54
N TRP A 406 -4.65 -9.69 11.01
CA TRP A 406 -5.45 -10.81 10.55
C TRP A 406 -5.77 -10.66 9.07
N SER A 407 -5.49 -11.70 8.28
CA SER A 407 -5.86 -11.77 6.87
C SER A 407 -6.49 -13.12 6.57
N GLN A 408 -7.49 -13.09 5.68
CA GLN A 408 -8.19 -14.29 5.22
C GLN A 408 -8.61 -14.12 3.77
N ARG A 409 -8.63 -15.22 3.03
CA ARG A 409 -9.14 -15.29 1.66
C ARG A 409 -10.15 -16.42 1.50
N THR A 410 -11.00 -16.21 0.50
CA THR A 410 -11.84 -17.23 -0.12
C THR A 410 -11.57 -17.21 -1.62
N GLU A 411 -12.32 -17.96 -2.42
CA GLU A 411 -12.20 -17.92 -3.89
C GLU A 411 -12.50 -16.53 -4.49
N ARG A 412 -13.41 -15.77 -3.86
CA ARG A 412 -13.90 -14.48 -4.38
C ARG A 412 -13.60 -13.28 -3.50
N PHE A 413 -13.20 -13.48 -2.26
CA PHE A 413 -12.98 -12.38 -1.32
C PHE A 413 -11.69 -12.58 -0.56
N SER A 414 -10.90 -11.52 -0.47
CA SER A 414 -9.75 -11.45 0.43
C SER A 414 -9.84 -10.20 1.27
N TYR A 415 -9.51 -10.30 2.56
CA TYR A 415 -9.47 -9.15 3.43
C TYR A 415 -8.32 -9.21 4.42
N GLN A 416 -7.96 -8.05 4.93
CA GLN A 416 -6.95 -7.88 5.95
C GLN A 416 -7.39 -6.82 6.95
N ILE A 417 -7.24 -7.11 8.23
CA ILE A 417 -7.43 -6.17 9.33
C ILE A 417 -6.09 -6.03 10.05
N LYS A 418 -5.65 -4.81 10.25
CA LYS A 418 -4.46 -4.48 11.04
C LYS A 418 -4.87 -3.55 12.15
N SER A 419 -4.40 -3.82 13.33
CA SER A 419 -4.54 -2.92 14.47
C SER A 419 -3.23 -2.83 15.23
N SER A 420 -2.99 -1.70 15.85
CA SER A 420 -1.90 -1.53 16.80
C SER A 420 -2.38 -0.64 17.93
N VAL A 421 -2.02 -1.00 19.15
CA VAL A 421 -2.24 -0.18 20.34
C VAL A 421 -0.90 0.00 21.03
N GLY A 422 -0.62 1.22 21.47
CA GLY A 422 0.68 1.49 22.06
C GLY A 422 0.73 2.77 22.88
N VAL A 423 1.89 2.99 23.48
CA VAL A 423 2.23 4.22 24.20
C VAL A 423 3.25 4.98 23.36
N GLN A 424 3.05 6.28 23.27
CA GLN A 424 3.96 7.18 22.59
C GLN A 424 4.29 8.38 23.47
N HIS A 425 5.51 8.85 23.31
CA HIS A 425 6.00 10.07 23.94
C HIS A 425 6.69 10.93 22.90
N PHE A 426 6.39 12.24 22.92
CA PHE A 426 7.13 13.17 22.09
C PHE A 426 7.46 14.44 22.85
N LYS A 427 8.53 15.09 22.40
CA LYS A 427 8.99 16.39 22.82
C LYS A 427 9.22 17.27 21.60
N GLN A 428 8.64 18.46 21.60
CA GLN A 428 8.91 19.54 20.66
C GLN A 428 9.60 20.68 21.42
N ASP A 429 10.72 21.13 20.90
CA ASP A 429 11.42 22.28 21.46
C ASP A 429 10.74 23.57 21.00
N GLY A 430 10.98 24.67 21.71
CA GLY A 430 10.47 25.98 21.31
C GLY A 430 11.06 26.42 19.96
N ALA A 431 10.24 27.03 19.10
CA ALA A 431 10.63 27.52 17.79
C ALA A 431 10.53 29.05 17.67
N GLU A 432 11.31 29.60 16.76
CA GLU A 432 11.14 30.98 16.31
C GLU A 432 9.80 31.15 15.60
N PHE A 433 9.19 32.32 15.73
CA PHE A 433 7.91 32.61 15.11
C PHE A 433 8.04 32.69 13.57
N PHE A 434 9.17 33.26 13.10
CA PHE A 434 9.56 33.32 11.67
C PHE A 434 10.95 32.72 11.46
N PRO A 435 11.06 31.37 11.38
CA PRO A 435 12.36 30.70 11.46
C PRO A 435 13.22 30.86 10.22
N ASP A 436 12.68 31.37 9.11
CA ASP A 436 13.37 31.55 7.83
C ASP A 436 13.54 33.04 7.46
N ASP A 437 13.07 33.96 8.29
CA ASP A 437 13.19 35.40 8.05
C ASP A 437 13.62 36.15 9.35
N SER A 438 14.90 36.52 9.39
CA SER A 438 15.50 37.18 10.53
C SER A 438 14.93 38.60 10.80
N ASN A 439 14.46 39.30 9.77
CA ASN A 439 13.89 40.64 9.92
C ASN A 439 12.49 40.55 10.51
N LEU A 440 11.64 39.66 10.00
CA LEU A 440 10.32 39.41 10.61
C LEU A 440 10.46 38.86 12.02
N GLN A 441 11.41 37.98 12.28
CA GLN A 441 11.66 37.44 13.61
C GLN A 441 12.11 38.56 14.60
N ALA A 442 13.03 39.43 14.20
CA ALA A 442 13.47 40.53 15.02
C ALA A 442 12.35 41.55 15.29
N ALA A 443 11.50 41.82 14.30
CA ALA A 443 10.37 42.74 14.44
C ALA A 443 9.27 42.16 15.38
N SER A 444 9.04 40.84 15.32
CA SER A 444 8.02 40.20 16.15
C SER A 444 8.48 39.94 17.58
N GLY A 445 9.73 39.55 17.76
CA GLY A 445 10.29 39.10 19.04
C GLY A 445 9.61 37.86 19.65
N GLN A 446 8.67 37.23 18.92
CA GLN A 446 7.87 36.13 19.42
C GLN A 446 8.55 34.78 19.20
N ARG A 447 8.20 33.82 20.05
CA ARG A 447 8.63 32.44 19.95
C ARG A 447 7.49 31.50 20.35
N TYR A 448 7.43 30.36 19.72
CA TYR A 448 6.56 29.26 20.16
C TYR A 448 7.21 28.52 21.33
N ALA A 449 6.39 28.21 22.34
CA ALA A 449 6.85 27.42 23.48
C ALA A 449 7.00 25.95 23.11
N GLY A 450 7.98 25.30 23.72
CA GLY A 450 8.12 23.85 23.60
C GLY A 450 7.02 23.09 24.33
N GLN A 451 6.82 21.85 23.98
CA GLN A 451 5.85 20.96 24.62
C GLN A 451 6.39 19.54 24.71
N SER A 452 5.89 18.79 25.69
CA SER A 452 6.19 17.37 25.84
C SER A 452 4.91 16.65 26.24
N LYS A 453 4.59 15.57 25.56
CA LYS A 453 3.34 14.82 25.79
C LYS A 453 3.57 13.32 25.72
N THR A 454 2.87 12.59 26.62
CA THR A 454 2.76 11.14 26.60
C THR A 454 1.31 10.76 26.43
N GLY A 455 1.02 9.78 25.61
CA GLY A 455 -0.34 9.33 25.38
C GLY A 455 -0.45 7.92 24.83
N LEU A 456 -1.65 7.39 24.89
CA LEU A 456 -2.02 6.18 24.16
C LEU A 456 -2.28 6.55 22.70
N GLY A 457 -1.79 5.71 21.81
CA GLY A 457 -2.11 5.74 20.39
C GLY A 457 -2.70 4.41 19.95
N TYR A 458 -3.60 4.47 19.00
CA TYR A 458 -4.07 3.27 18.31
C TYR A 458 -4.27 3.54 16.83
N ASN A 459 -4.02 2.50 16.07
CA ASN A 459 -4.26 2.45 14.64
C ASN A 459 -5.17 1.28 14.33
N LEU A 460 -6.14 1.47 13.45
CA LEU A 460 -6.98 0.42 12.90
C LEU A 460 -7.09 0.61 11.39
N SER A 461 -6.76 -0.41 10.64
CA SER A 461 -6.98 -0.43 9.20
C SER A 461 -7.64 -1.73 8.76
N ALA A 462 -8.54 -1.63 7.80
CA ALA A 462 -9.19 -2.76 7.16
C ALA A 462 -9.11 -2.57 5.65
N ALA A 463 -8.76 -3.63 4.94
CA ALA A 463 -8.76 -3.66 3.49
C ALA A 463 -9.43 -4.93 3.00
N GLY A 464 -10.15 -4.84 1.89
CA GLY A 464 -10.77 -6.00 1.26
C GLY A 464 -10.85 -5.82 -0.24
N GLU A 465 -10.84 -6.94 -0.95
CA GLU A 465 -11.03 -6.99 -2.40
C GLU A 465 -11.95 -8.14 -2.75
N TYR A 466 -12.94 -7.89 -3.58
CA TYR A 466 -13.93 -8.84 -4.04
C TYR A 466 -13.83 -9.04 -5.55
N LYS A 467 -13.73 -10.29 -5.99
CA LYS A 467 -13.72 -10.70 -7.40
C LYS A 467 -15.16 -10.72 -7.92
N LEU A 468 -15.55 -9.70 -8.69
CA LEU A 468 -16.87 -9.62 -9.35
C LEU A 468 -16.98 -10.66 -10.47
N ASN A 469 -15.93 -10.77 -11.28
CA ASN A 469 -15.75 -11.82 -12.30
C ASN A 469 -14.24 -12.08 -12.49
N SER A 470 -13.86 -12.92 -13.46
CA SER A 470 -12.46 -13.29 -13.70
C SER A 470 -11.52 -12.10 -14.00
N ARG A 471 -12.05 -10.94 -14.40
CA ARG A 471 -11.27 -9.76 -14.78
C ARG A 471 -11.55 -8.52 -13.95
N LEU A 472 -12.68 -8.47 -13.24
CA LEU A 472 -13.10 -7.26 -12.53
C LEU A 472 -13.12 -7.47 -11.03
N PHE A 473 -12.43 -6.61 -10.31
CA PHE A 473 -12.30 -6.60 -8.86
C PHE A 473 -12.76 -5.28 -8.28
N LEU A 474 -13.49 -5.34 -7.20
CA LEU A 474 -13.88 -4.21 -6.38
C LEU A 474 -13.12 -4.27 -5.08
N GLY A 475 -12.36 -3.23 -4.77
CA GLY A 475 -11.61 -3.16 -3.54
C GLY A 475 -11.92 -1.92 -2.72
N ALA A 476 -11.76 -2.03 -1.42
CA ALA A 476 -11.90 -0.94 -0.47
C ALA A 476 -10.84 -1.02 0.62
N ASN A 477 -10.46 0.13 1.16
CA ASN A 477 -9.72 0.19 2.42
C ASN A 477 -10.24 1.32 3.30
N LEU A 478 -10.10 1.15 4.60
CA LEU A 478 -10.43 2.12 5.62
C LEU A 478 -9.26 2.18 6.61
N CYS A 479 -8.94 3.36 7.11
CA CYS A 479 -7.97 3.53 8.18
C CYS A 479 -8.44 4.58 9.17
N LEU A 480 -8.12 4.34 10.43
CA LEU A 480 -8.37 5.23 11.55
C LEU A 480 -7.09 5.28 12.38
N ASP A 481 -6.51 6.47 12.45
CA ASP A 481 -5.35 6.75 13.29
C ASP A 481 -5.77 7.68 14.42
N ASN A 482 -5.41 7.33 15.62
CA ASN A 482 -5.65 8.15 16.79
C ASN A 482 -4.39 8.22 17.65
N ALA A 483 -3.94 9.43 17.86
CA ALA A 483 -2.96 9.77 18.87
C ALA A 483 -3.58 10.83 19.75
N ARG A 484 -3.18 10.93 21.01
CA ARG A 484 -3.82 11.69 22.08
C ARG A 484 -4.76 12.85 21.67
N ASP A 485 -4.30 13.75 20.85
CA ASP A 485 -5.03 14.98 20.46
C ASP A 485 -5.23 15.08 18.94
N TYR A 486 -5.04 13.98 18.23
CA TYR A 486 -5.11 13.92 16.77
C TYR A 486 -5.85 12.67 16.33
N ARG A 487 -6.82 12.86 15.44
CA ARG A 487 -7.52 11.75 14.76
C ARG A 487 -7.49 11.99 13.27
N GLN A 488 -7.13 10.95 12.56
CA GLN A 488 -7.22 10.90 11.11
C GLN A 488 -8.09 9.73 10.70
N PHE A 489 -8.95 9.98 9.75
CA PHE A 489 -9.73 8.97 9.04
C PHE A 489 -9.29 8.98 7.58
N GLY A 490 -9.15 7.79 7.00
CA GLY A 490 -8.89 7.59 5.59
C GLY A 490 -9.75 6.47 5.04
N GLY A 491 -10.08 6.55 3.76
CA GLY A 491 -10.78 5.50 3.05
C GLY A 491 -10.47 5.55 1.57
N ALA A 492 -10.51 4.40 0.92
CA ALA A 492 -10.43 4.29 -0.52
C ALA A 492 -11.41 3.25 -1.03
N LEU A 493 -11.92 3.51 -2.21
CA LEU A 493 -12.70 2.57 -3.02
C LEU A 493 -12.05 2.50 -4.40
N TYR A 494 -11.91 1.33 -4.97
CA TYR A 494 -11.33 1.19 -6.29
C TYR A 494 -11.94 0.03 -7.08
N LEU A 495 -11.91 0.18 -8.41
CA LEU A 495 -12.16 -0.88 -9.37
C LEU A 495 -10.85 -1.22 -10.06
N ARG A 496 -10.54 -2.51 -10.17
CA ARG A 496 -9.39 -3.02 -10.92
C ARG A 496 -9.89 -3.94 -12.02
N TYR A 497 -9.49 -3.63 -13.24
CA TYR A 497 -9.76 -4.48 -14.40
C TYR A 497 -8.47 -5.12 -14.88
N MET A 498 -8.42 -6.45 -14.86
CA MET A 498 -7.29 -7.26 -15.32
C MET A 498 -7.42 -7.54 -16.82
N PHE A 499 -6.32 -7.50 -17.54
CA PHE A 499 -6.33 -7.80 -18.98
C PHE A 499 -6.44 -9.29 -19.29
N GLU A 500 -6.04 -10.15 -18.35
CA GLU A 500 -6.16 -11.59 -18.42
C GLU A 500 -7.18 -12.11 -17.41
N ASP A 501 -7.72 -13.31 -17.65
CA ASP A 501 -8.63 -13.95 -16.72
C ASP A 501 -7.88 -14.47 -15.48
N MET A 502 -8.32 -14.04 -14.31
CA MET A 502 -7.78 -14.43 -13.01
C MET A 502 -8.61 -15.61 -12.48
N THR A 503 -8.10 -16.83 -12.64
CA THR A 503 -8.83 -18.05 -12.27
C THR A 503 -8.44 -18.60 -10.92
N GLY A 504 -7.29 -18.20 -10.38
CA GLY A 504 -6.79 -18.61 -9.07
C GLY A 504 -7.60 -18.03 -7.90
N PRO A 505 -7.34 -18.51 -6.67
CA PRO A 505 -7.89 -17.91 -5.45
C PRO A 505 -7.38 -16.48 -5.27
N MET A 506 -8.08 -15.70 -4.46
CA MET A 506 -7.69 -14.34 -4.13
C MET A 506 -6.32 -14.29 -3.46
N GLU A 507 -5.59 -13.19 -3.63
CA GLU A 507 -4.30 -12.98 -2.97
C GLU A 507 -4.43 -12.93 -1.44
N LEU A 508 -3.43 -13.46 -0.74
CA LEU A 508 -3.32 -13.39 0.71
C LEU A 508 -1.89 -12.98 1.13
N PRO A 509 -1.71 -11.86 1.82
CA PRO A 509 -2.71 -10.86 2.19
C PRO A 509 -3.22 -10.06 0.99
N VAL A 510 -4.38 -9.42 1.14
CA VAL A 510 -4.90 -8.51 0.12
C VAL A 510 -3.93 -7.35 -0.13
N SER A 511 -3.74 -6.99 -1.40
CA SER A 511 -2.92 -5.84 -1.83
C SER A 511 -3.84 -4.68 -2.26
N PRO A 512 -4.29 -3.83 -1.32
CA PRO A 512 -5.18 -2.73 -1.63
C PRO A 512 -4.46 -1.66 -2.46
N TYR A 513 -5.23 -0.98 -3.31
CA TYR A 513 -4.72 0.20 -4.01
C TYR A 513 -4.33 1.29 -3.00
N ARG A 514 -3.17 1.90 -3.21
CA ARG A 514 -2.68 3.04 -2.42
C ARG A 514 -2.41 4.22 -3.33
N SER A 515 -2.81 5.40 -2.89
CA SER A 515 -2.45 6.63 -3.59
C SER A 515 -0.94 6.87 -3.52
N PRO A 516 -0.34 7.46 -4.57
CA PRO A 516 1.07 7.85 -4.55
C PRO A 516 1.40 8.92 -3.49
N TYR A 517 0.39 9.62 -2.98
CA TYR A 517 0.50 10.67 -1.97
C TYR A 517 0.02 10.23 -0.58
N SER A 518 -0.47 8.99 -0.43
CA SER A 518 -0.69 8.38 0.88
C SER A 518 0.61 7.75 1.35
N ASN A 519 1.15 8.23 2.43
CA ASN A 519 2.30 7.64 3.10
C ASN A 519 1.87 6.57 4.08
#